data_e47bb56686cd93821f10a35088aaabd4
#
_entry.id   e47bb56686cd93821f10a35088aaabd4
#
_cell.length_a   1.000
_cell.length_b   1.000
_cell.length_c   1.000
_cell.angle_alpha   90.00
_cell.angle_beta   90.00
_cell.angle_gamma   90.00
#
_symmetry.space_group_name_H-M   'P 1'
#
loop_
_entity.id
_entity.type
_entity.pdbx_description
1 polymer ?
#
loop_
_entity_poly.entity_id
_entity_poly.type
_entity_poly.pdbx_seq_one_letter_code
_entity_poly.pdbx_strand_id
1 'polypeptide(L)'
;MVDIIQLHDARAENGESPVWKSEESALYWTDIYAQRLHRYDAKTGARREWTLVERLASFALCENVNGNDGEGFFMAGSFHSGFALFDPYRNKRAWVSRPLLEDKRVYFNDGRCDRSGLAYWTGSTDVSKKEASGGLYRFGADGSCRRMADGIISSNGIAFSPDNRTLYYADTRSYVIWQFDHDPATGNLANRRVFVDIGEQGGFADGSAVDAEGHYWNARVHRGTIMRYRPDGTVEREIEVPTQAPTMVAFGGDAYRTMFVTSGCRPLSPEQLARETQAGSLFSLRVDVPGLPEPRFKPQAALLALPTGPLLA
;
A
#
# COMPACT_ATOMS: atom_id res chain seq x y z
N MET A 1 -6.51 13.08 -23.65
CA MET A 1 -5.39 12.62 -22.78
C MET A 1 -5.71 13.06 -21.35
N VAL A 2 -5.45 12.22 -20.38
CA VAL A 2 -5.57 12.60 -18.95
C VAL A 2 -4.33 13.43 -18.62
N ASP A 3 -4.52 14.58 -17.97
CA ASP A 3 -3.41 15.44 -17.54
C ASP A 3 -2.79 14.87 -16.26
N ILE A 4 -1.52 14.48 -16.32
CA ILE A 4 -0.78 13.93 -15.18
C ILE A 4 0.28 14.94 -14.74
N ILE A 5 0.19 15.34 -13.48
CA ILE A 5 1.05 16.36 -12.90
C ILE A 5 2.09 15.69 -11.99
N GLN A 6 3.37 16.00 -12.23
CA GLN A 6 4.44 15.66 -11.29
C GLN A 6 4.38 16.61 -10.09
N LEU A 7 4.05 16.06 -8.91
CA LEU A 7 3.97 16.83 -7.66
C LEU A 7 5.30 16.95 -6.95
N HIS A 8 6.11 15.90 -7.03
CA HIS A 8 7.39 15.83 -6.34
C HIS A 8 8.36 14.91 -7.08
N ASP A 9 9.51 15.45 -7.46
CA ASP A 9 10.66 14.66 -7.90
C ASP A 9 11.39 14.11 -6.65
N ALA A 10 10.85 13.03 -6.10
CA ALA A 10 11.40 12.41 -4.91
C ALA A 10 12.61 11.52 -5.21
N ARG A 11 12.77 11.12 -6.47
CA ARG A 11 13.77 10.13 -6.90
C ARG A 11 13.74 8.89 -6.02
N ALA A 12 12.52 8.49 -5.59
CA ALA A 12 12.33 7.36 -4.70
C ALA A 12 12.91 6.07 -5.32
N GLU A 13 13.64 5.31 -4.53
CA GLU A 13 14.10 3.98 -4.97
C GLU A 13 12.89 3.09 -5.24
N ASN A 14 11.91 3.09 -4.32
CA ASN A 14 10.64 2.39 -4.46
C ASN A 14 9.57 3.10 -3.63
N GLY A 15 8.98 4.17 -4.20
CA GLY A 15 7.87 4.88 -3.57
C GLY A 15 6.65 3.98 -3.50
N GLU A 16 6.00 3.87 -2.33
CA GLU A 16 4.92 2.91 -2.06
C GLU A 16 3.95 3.40 -1.00
N SER A 17 2.83 2.67 -0.89
CA SER A 17 1.84 2.85 0.17
C SER A 17 1.37 4.30 0.35
N PRO A 18 0.91 4.99 -0.72
CA PRO A 18 0.37 6.34 -0.58
C PRO A 18 -0.94 6.30 0.20
N VAL A 19 -1.04 7.17 1.23
CA VAL A 19 -2.22 7.31 2.09
C VAL A 19 -2.57 8.79 2.25
N TRP A 20 -3.81 9.14 1.90
CA TRP A 20 -4.32 10.50 2.03
C TRP A 20 -4.90 10.77 3.42
N LYS A 21 -4.45 11.83 4.07
CA LYS A 21 -5.01 12.35 5.31
C LYS A 21 -5.80 13.62 5.03
N SER A 22 -7.12 13.50 4.99
CA SER A 22 -8.04 14.58 4.57
C SER A 22 -7.99 15.79 5.48
N GLU A 23 -7.85 15.60 6.80
CA GLU A 23 -7.83 16.67 7.79
C GLU A 23 -6.61 17.59 7.64
N GLU A 24 -5.51 17.07 7.12
CA GLU A 24 -4.30 17.82 6.84
C GLU A 24 -4.18 18.24 5.37
N SER A 25 -5.04 17.74 4.50
CA SER A 25 -4.86 17.83 3.04
C SER A 25 -3.46 17.38 2.62
N ALA A 26 -3.00 16.27 3.18
CA ALA A 26 -1.65 15.76 2.99
C ALA A 26 -1.62 14.29 2.57
N LEU A 27 -0.69 13.96 1.69
CA LEU A 27 -0.36 12.60 1.32
C LEU A 27 0.88 12.14 2.09
N TYR A 28 0.81 10.92 2.62
CA TYR A 28 1.95 10.21 3.19
C TYR A 28 2.28 9.02 2.29
N TRP A 29 3.57 8.70 2.11
CA TRP A 29 4.01 7.49 1.41
C TRP A 29 5.39 7.08 1.90
N THR A 30 5.77 5.82 1.66
CA THR A 30 7.10 5.30 2.00
C THR A 30 7.99 5.19 0.77
N ASP A 31 9.30 5.39 0.94
CA ASP A 31 10.33 4.83 0.06
C ASP A 31 10.95 3.65 0.79
N ILE A 32 10.54 2.44 0.39
CA ILE A 32 10.86 1.21 1.11
C ILE A 32 12.38 1.01 1.23
N TYR A 33 13.10 1.14 0.11
CA TYR A 33 14.52 0.81 0.09
C TYR A 33 15.41 1.93 0.65
N ALA A 34 15.03 3.19 0.44
CA ALA A 34 15.69 4.32 1.06
C ALA A 34 15.34 4.47 2.56
N GLN A 35 14.44 3.62 3.09
CA GLN A 35 13.96 3.67 4.48
C GLN A 35 13.42 5.05 4.87
N ARG A 36 12.58 5.64 4.01
CA ARG A 36 12.02 6.96 4.23
C ARG A 36 10.51 6.93 4.29
N LEU A 37 9.97 7.73 5.18
CA LEU A 37 8.56 8.12 5.19
C LEU A 37 8.46 9.56 4.73
N HIS A 38 7.59 9.83 3.78
CA HIS A 38 7.39 11.16 3.20
C HIS A 38 6.01 11.70 3.54
N ARG A 39 5.90 13.02 3.60
CA ARG A 39 4.65 13.78 3.65
C ARG A 39 4.68 14.90 2.61
N TYR A 40 3.63 15.03 1.84
CA TYR A 40 3.39 16.11 0.90
C TYR A 40 2.11 16.84 1.29
N ASP A 41 2.20 18.15 1.49
CA ASP A 41 1.07 19.03 1.75
C ASP A 41 0.50 19.52 0.42
N ALA A 42 -0.72 19.12 0.09
CA ALA A 42 -1.31 19.41 -1.22
C ALA A 42 -1.77 20.88 -1.36
N LYS A 43 -1.90 21.63 -0.26
CA LYS A 43 -2.27 23.05 -0.29
C LYS A 43 -1.07 23.95 -0.51
N THR A 44 0.06 23.61 0.11
CA THR A 44 1.24 24.48 0.14
C THR A 44 2.40 23.96 -0.72
N GLY A 45 2.37 22.68 -1.10
CA GLY A 45 3.49 21.98 -1.73
C GLY A 45 4.63 21.65 -0.76
N ALA A 46 4.47 21.94 0.54
CA ALA A 46 5.49 21.67 1.54
C ALA A 46 5.72 20.17 1.72
N ARG A 47 6.98 19.81 1.97
CA ARG A 47 7.43 18.42 2.07
C ARG A 47 8.10 18.19 3.41
N ARG A 48 7.92 16.98 3.93
CA ARG A 48 8.63 16.51 5.11
C ARG A 48 9.04 15.05 4.90
N GLU A 49 10.18 14.70 5.47
CA GLU A 49 10.76 13.37 5.36
C GLU A 49 11.28 12.93 6.73
N TRP A 50 11.19 11.62 6.99
CA TRP A 50 11.76 10.95 8.16
C TRP A 50 12.58 9.75 7.69
N THR A 51 13.81 9.61 8.19
CA THR A 51 14.65 8.43 7.97
C THR A 51 14.35 7.41 9.05
N LEU A 52 13.98 6.20 8.63
CA LEU A 52 13.55 5.11 9.51
C LEU A 52 14.70 4.15 9.80
N VAL A 53 14.69 3.52 10.99
CA VAL A 53 15.68 2.48 11.34
C VAL A 53 15.46 1.15 10.61
N GLU A 54 14.30 0.96 9.98
CA GLU A 54 13.95 -0.27 9.26
C GLU A 54 13.01 0.07 8.10
N ARG A 55 13.05 -0.73 7.04
CA ARG A 55 12.16 -0.60 5.89
C ARG A 55 10.70 -0.70 6.31
N LEU A 56 9.94 0.34 6.05
CA LEU A 56 8.47 0.35 6.15
C LEU A 56 7.91 -0.03 4.78
N ALA A 57 7.27 -1.18 4.70
CA ALA A 57 6.75 -1.70 3.44
C ALA A 57 5.40 -1.07 3.08
N SER A 58 4.51 -0.99 4.06
CA SER A 58 3.16 -0.44 3.87
C SER A 58 2.57 0.00 5.20
N PHE A 59 1.58 0.91 5.18
CA PHE A 59 0.97 1.43 6.41
C PHE A 59 -0.46 1.95 6.18
N ALA A 60 -1.16 2.15 7.29
CA ALA A 60 -2.42 2.88 7.39
C ALA A 60 -2.33 3.93 8.51
N LEU A 61 -3.17 4.95 8.44
CA LEU A 61 -3.38 5.87 9.57
C LEU A 61 -4.14 5.15 10.68
N CYS A 62 -3.84 5.47 11.95
CA CYS A 62 -4.62 5.00 13.08
C CYS A 62 -5.81 5.93 13.35
N GLU A 63 -6.89 5.36 13.87
CA GLU A 63 -7.94 6.13 14.52
C GLU A 63 -7.43 6.61 15.88
N ASN A 64 -7.60 7.89 16.20
CA ASN A 64 -7.26 8.41 17.51
C ASN A 64 -8.29 7.92 18.55
N VAL A 65 -7.90 6.92 19.33
CA VAL A 65 -8.78 6.29 20.32
C VAL A 65 -9.03 7.19 21.53
N ASN A 66 -8.17 8.16 21.81
CA ASN A 66 -8.21 8.96 23.05
C ASN A 66 -8.37 10.47 22.84
N GLY A 67 -8.94 10.93 21.73
CA GLY A 67 -9.19 12.38 21.55
C GLY A 67 -7.92 13.24 21.72
N ASN A 68 -8.01 14.48 21.59
CA ASN A 68 -7.02 15.56 21.46
C ASN A 68 -5.66 15.51 22.20
N ASP A 69 -5.34 14.54 23.04
CA ASP A 69 -4.26 14.65 24.04
C ASP A 69 -2.98 13.87 23.71
N GLY A 70 -2.87 13.34 22.53
CA GLY A 70 -1.57 12.86 22.06
C GLY A 70 -1.10 11.51 22.63
N GLU A 71 -1.91 10.72 23.29
CA GLU A 71 -1.58 9.38 23.81
C GLU A 71 -1.89 8.28 22.79
N GLY A 72 -1.60 8.29 21.62
CA GLY A 72 -1.87 7.24 20.64
C GLY A 72 -0.68 7.03 19.71
N PHE A 73 -0.92 6.21 18.71
CA PHE A 73 -0.02 6.06 17.58
C PHE A 73 -0.66 6.70 16.35
N PHE A 74 0.19 7.33 15.53
CA PHE A 74 -0.27 8.02 14.34
C PHE A 74 -0.56 7.03 13.19
N MET A 75 0.22 5.93 13.11
CA MET A 75 0.20 4.95 12.03
C MET A 75 0.34 3.53 12.56
N ALA A 76 -0.16 2.59 11.78
CA ALA A 76 0.08 1.15 11.91
C ALA A 76 0.59 0.62 10.59
N GLY A 77 1.56 -0.28 10.59
CA GLY A 77 2.09 -0.78 9.31
C GLY A 77 3.06 -1.93 9.43
N SER A 78 3.35 -2.49 8.26
CA SER A 78 4.27 -3.60 8.08
C SER A 78 5.67 -3.07 7.81
N PHE A 79 6.56 -3.33 8.75
CA PHE A 79 7.99 -3.23 8.55
C PHE A 79 8.53 -4.53 7.96
N HIS A 80 9.75 -4.54 7.51
CA HIS A 80 10.38 -5.71 6.90
C HIS A 80 10.18 -7.02 7.71
N SER A 81 10.25 -6.94 9.03
CA SER A 81 10.21 -8.10 9.94
C SER A 81 8.90 -8.30 10.68
N GLY A 82 7.99 -7.34 10.67
CA GLY A 82 6.77 -7.44 11.47
C GLY A 82 5.83 -6.24 11.35
N PHE A 83 4.76 -6.30 12.13
CA PHE A 83 3.73 -5.27 12.20
C PHE A 83 3.87 -4.46 13.49
N ALA A 84 3.80 -3.14 13.38
CA ALA A 84 3.96 -2.21 14.49
C ALA A 84 2.97 -1.05 14.42
N LEU A 85 2.66 -0.48 15.58
CA LEU A 85 2.14 0.87 15.71
C LEU A 85 3.30 1.86 15.80
N PHE A 86 3.19 3.03 15.17
CA PHE A 86 4.29 4.00 15.18
C PHE A 86 3.83 5.45 15.03
N ASP A 87 4.69 6.36 15.46
CA ASP A 87 4.48 7.80 15.37
C ASP A 87 5.79 8.49 14.95
N PRO A 88 5.89 8.98 13.71
CA PRO A 88 7.10 9.64 13.23
C PRO A 88 7.33 11.02 13.88
N TYR A 89 6.29 11.68 14.38
CA TYR A 89 6.40 12.97 15.04
C TYR A 89 6.99 12.85 16.45
N ARG A 90 6.76 11.68 17.10
CA ARG A 90 7.23 11.39 18.46
C ARG A 90 8.40 10.41 18.50
N ASN A 91 8.90 10.00 17.34
CA ASN A 91 9.98 9.02 17.21
C ASN A 91 9.71 7.75 18.05
N LYS A 92 8.53 7.17 17.93
CA LYS A 92 8.17 5.97 18.68
C LYS A 92 7.60 4.87 17.78
N ARG A 93 7.92 3.62 18.11
CA ARG A 93 7.39 2.41 17.49
C ARG A 93 7.13 1.36 18.56
N ALA A 94 5.97 0.70 18.49
CA ALA A 94 5.61 -0.44 19.33
C ALA A 94 5.33 -1.66 18.45
N TRP A 95 6.07 -2.73 18.66
CA TRP A 95 5.86 -3.98 17.92
C TRP A 95 4.59 -4.68 18.41
N VAL A 96 3.67 -4.97 17.49
CA VAL A 96 2.48 -5.78 17.77
C VAL A 96 2.80 -7.26 17.54
N SER A 97 3.46 -7.59 16.43
CA SER A 97 3.84 -8.97 16.11
C SER A 97 4.98 -8.99 15.09
N ARG A 98 5.88 -9.97 15.19
CA ARG A 98 7.01 -10.12 14.28
C ARG A 98 7.12 -11.55 13.72
N PRO A 99 6.13 -12.02 12.95
CA PRO A 99 6.08 -13.41 12.49
C PRO A 99 7.20 -13.78 11.51
N LEU A 100 7.84 -12.80 10.87
CA LEU A 100 8.93 -13.01 9.91
C LEU A 100 10.33 -12.76 10.50
N LEU A 101 10.46 -12.54 11.80
CA LEU A 101 11.74 -12.17 12.42
C LEU A 101 12.82 -13.22 12.16
N GLU A 102 12.46 -14.48 12.25
CA GLU A 102 13.40 -15.62 12.07
C GLU A 102 13.42 -16.16 10.62
N ASP A 103 12.40 -15.89 9.82
CA ASP A 103 12.35 -16.36 8.44
C ASP A 103 12.99 -15.35 7.48
N LYS A 104 14.25 -15.57 7.17
CA LYS A 104 15.02 -14.71 6.26
C LYS A 104 14.71 -14.90 4.77
N ARG A 105 13.85 -15.85 4.43
CA ARG A 105 13.43 -16.11 3.03
C ARG A 105 12.37 -15.14 2.54
N VAL A 106 11.66 -14.49 3.46
CA VAL A 106 10.52 -13.61 3.14
C VAL A 106 10.61 -12.29 3.90
N TYR A 107 9.96 -11.26 3.35
CA TYR A 107 9.77 -9.97 3.99
C TYR A 107 8.38 -9.43 3.66
N PHE A 108 7.82 -8.60 4.54
CA PHE A 108 6.55 -7.91 4.23
C PHE A 108 6.71 -6.89 3.10
N ASN A 109 5.67 -6.80 2.27
CA ASN A 109 5.57 -5.89 1.15
C ASN A 109 4.25 -5.10 1.23
N ASP A 110 3.41 -5.12 0.20
CA ASP A 110 2.16 -4.38 0.15
C ASP A 110 1.20 -4.74 1.29
N GLY A 111 0.41 -3.78 1.71
CA GLY A 111 -0.58 -3.96 2.77
C GLY A 111 -1.60 -2.83 2.83
N ARG A 112 -2.76 -3.16 3.41
CA ARG A 112 -3.89 -2.24 3.53
C ARG A 112 -4.78 -2.60 4.71
N CYS A 113 -5.42 -1.59 5.29
CA CYS A 113 -6.49 -1.80 6.25
C CYS A 113 -7.77 -2.28 5.54
N ASP A 114 -8.50 -3.21 6.14
CA ASP A 114 -9.84 -3.55 5.63
C ASP A 114 -10.83 -2.40 5.85
N ARG A 115 -11.99 -2.43 5.18
CA ARG A 115 -12.95 -1.33 5.25
C ARG A 115 -13.55 -1.09 6.65
N SER A 116 -13.44 -2.06 7.55
CA SER A 116 -13.88 -1.93 8.94
C SER A 116 -12.89 -1.16 9.84
N GLY A 117 -11.62 -1.15 9.46
CA GLY A 117 -10.52 -0.66 10.29
C GLY A 117 -10.10 -1.63 11.39
N LEU A 118 -10.71 -2.80 11.47
CA LEU A 118 -10.46 -3.79 12.54
C LEU A 118 -9.32 -4.75 12.23
N ALA A 119 -8.83 -4.74 10.98
CA ALA A 119 -7.66 -5.51 10.62
C ALA A 119 -6.80 -4.80 9.57
N TYR A 120 -5.48 -4.97 9.72
CA TYR A 120 -4.51 -4.64 8.72
C TYR A 120 -4.05 -5.91 8.01
N TRP A 121 -4.09 -5.88 6.69
CA TRP A 121 -3.70 -6.99 5.84
C TRP A 121 -2.40 -6.66 5.12
N THR A 122 -1.47 -7.59 5.11
CA THR A 122 -0.20 -7.45 4.41
C THR A 122 0.28 -8.78 3.89
N GLY A 123 0.96 -8.76 2.77
CA GLY A 123 1.53 -9.97 2.23
C GLY A 123 3.05 -9.99 2.33
N SER A 124 3.61 -11.18 2.40
CA SER A 124 5.04 -11.37 2.34
C SER A 124 5.51 -11.83 0.95
N THR A 125 6.70 -11.37 0.59
CA THR A 125 7.35 -11.62 -0.70
C THR A 125 8.61 -12.46 -0.47
N ASP A 126 8.84 -13.44 -1.34
CA ASP A 126 10.06 -14.24 -1.37
C ASP A 126 11.27 -13.37 -1.74
N VAL A 127 12.36 -13.47 -0.99
CA VAL A 127 13.58 -12.67 -1.20
C VAL A 127 14.17 -12.91 -2.59
N SER A 128 14.13 -14.15 -3.08
CA SER A 128 14.62 -14.50 -4.42
C SER A 128 13.65 -14.10 -5.53
N LYS A 129 12.37 -13.84 -5.17
CA LYS A 129 11.26 -13.61 -6.10
C LYS A 129 11.03 -14.76 -7.10
N LYS A 130 11.33 -15.99 -6.66
CA LYS A 130 11.22 -17.21 -7.46
C LYS A 130 10.40 -18.29 -6.78
N GLU A 131 10.49 -18.37 -5.45
CA GLU A 131 9.84 -19.40 -4.67
C GLU A 131 8.52 -18.91 -4.08
N ALA A 132 7.52 -19.77 -4.06
CA ALA A 132 6.21 -19.45 -3.49
C ALA A 132 6.20 -19.59 -1.95
N SER A 133 7.19 -18.98 -1.28
CA SER A 133 7.40 -19.04 0.17
C SER A 133 6.62 -17.98 0.95
N GLY A 134 6.14 -16.95 0.27
CA GLY A 134 5.34 -15.88 0.86
C GLY A 134 3.91 -16.27 1.17
N GLY A 135 3.19 -15.37 1.81
CA GLY A 135 1.79 -15.54 2.19
C GLY A 135 1.11 -14.24 2.53
N LEU A 136 -0.19 -14.31 2.75
CA LEU A 136 -1.03 -13.20 3.18
C LEU A 136 -1.29 -13.31 4.69
N TYR A 137 -1.14 -12.19 5.40
CA TYR A 137 -1.30 -12.09 6.85
C TYR A 137 -2.38 -11.07 7.19
N ARG A 138 -3.12 -11.36 8.27
CA ARG A 138 -4.09 -10.48 8.89
C ARG A 138 -3.64 -10.15 10.32
N PHE A 139 -3.45 -8.87 10.60
CA PHE A 139 -3.19 -8.34 11.94
C PHE A 139 -4.46 -7.69 12.47
N GLY A 140 -5.06 -8.28 13.48
CA GLY A 140 -6.28 -7.76 14.12
C GLY A 140 -6.01 -6.54 15.00
N ALA A 141 -7.03 -5.71 15.16
CA ALA A 141 -7.02 -4.60 16.09
C ALA A 141 -6.84 -5.03 17.57
N ASP A 142 -7.08 -6.31 17.85
CA ASP A 142 -6.85 -7.00 19.13
C ASP A 142 -5.41 -7.51 19.32
N GLY A 143 -4.54 -7.29 18.34
CA GLY A 143 -3.15 -7.79 18.34
C GLY A 143 -2.98 -9.19 17.78
N SER A 144 -4.05 -9.85 17.38
CA SER A 144 -3.96 -11.17 16.74
C SER A 144 -3.20 -11.10 15.42
N CYS A 145 -2.41 -12.15 15.14
CA CYS A 145 -1.72 -12.32 13.86
C CYS A 145 -2.10 -13.69 13.28
N ARG A 146 -2.64 -13.70 12.08
CA ARG A 146 -3.05 -14.93 11.37
C ARG A 146 -2.48 -14.94 9.96
N ARG A 147 -1.91 -16.06 9.54
CA ARG A 147 -1.56 -16.32 8.14
C ARG A 147 -2.81 -16.86 7.43
N MET A 148 -3.27 -16.16 6.40
CA MET A 148 -4.57 -16.36 5.76
C MET A 148 -4.48 -17.09 4.43
N ALA A 149 -3.35 -16.97 3.73
CA ALA A 149 -3.06 -17.68 2.49
C ALA A 149 -1.57 -17.93 2.34
N ASP A 150 -1.23 -18.95 1.57
CA ASP A 150 0.12 -19.43 1.27
C ASP A 150 0.37 -19.44 -0.24
N GLY A 151 1.61 -19.77 -0.61
CA GLY A 151 1.97 -20.03 -1.98
C GLY A 151 2.09 -18.76 -2.83
N ILE A 152 2.59 -17.68 -2.25
CA ILE A 152 2.78 -16.38 -2.89
C ILE A 152 4.26 -16.15 -3.17
N ILE A 153 4.59 -15.71 -4.38
CA ILE A 153 5.96 -15.36 -4.76
C ILE A 153 6.23 -13.89 -4.43
N SER A 154 5.38 -12.99 -4.89
CA SER A 154 5.55 -11.54 -4.68
C SER A 154 4.22 -10.85 -4.42
N SER A 155 3.98 -10.57 -3.14
CA SER A 155 2.74 -9.97 -2.66
C SER A 155 2.60 -8.52 -3.07
N ASN A 156 1.46 -8.20 -3.70
CA ASN A 156 1.08 -6.84 -4.09
C ASN A 156 -0.45 -6.70 -4.21
N GLY A 157 -0.91 -5.52 -4.55
CA GLY A 157 -2.26 -5.20 -5.01
C GLY A 157 -3.38 -5.53 -4.03
N ILE A 158 -3.12 -5.42 -2.71
CA ILE A 158 -4.15 -5.64 -1.70
C ILE A 158 -5.16 -4.51 -1.74
N ALA A 159 -6.44 -4.85 -1.96
CA ALA A 159 -7.54 -3.90 -1.91
C ALA A 159 -8.85 -4.60 -1.54
N PHE A 160 -9.81 -3.83 -1.02
CA PHE A 160 -11.12 -4.33 -0.62
C PHE A 160 -12.23 -3.63 -1.40
N SER A 161 -13.26 -4.40 -1.77
CA SER A 161 -14.49 -3.84 -2.34
C SER A 161 -15.16 -2.84 -1.37
N PRO A 162 -16.01 -1.91 -1.86
CA PRO A 162 -16.67 -0.92 -1.01
C PRO A 162 -17.49 -1.52 0.12
N ASP A 163 -18.10 -2.69 -0.11
CA ASP A 163 -18.89 -3.43 0.88
C ASP A 163 -18.06 -4.35 1.80
N ASN A 164 -16.72 -4.34 1.63
CA ASN A 164 -15.77 -5.17 2.37
C ASN A 164 -15.96 -6.70 2.21
N ARG A 165 -16.66 -7.15 1.16
CA ARG A 165 -16.95 -8.58 0.94
C ARG A 165 -16.02 -9.26 -0.05
N THR A 166 -15.21 -8.48 -0.78
CA THR A 166 -14.19 -9.00 -1.69
C THR A 166 -12.84 -8.43 -1.31
N LEU A 167 -11.86 -9.33 -1.16
CA LEU A 167 -10.44 -8.98 -1.10
C LEU A 167 -9.80 -9.30 -2.44
N TYR A 168 -9.12 -8.31 -3.03
CA TYR A 168 -8.25 -8.47 -4.19
C TYR A 168 -6.80 -8.59 -3.72
N TYR A 169 -6.03 -9.42 -4.42
CA TYR A 169 -4.64 -9.71 -4.05
C TYR A 169 -3.82 -10.11 -5.27
N ALA A 170 -2.78 -9.36 -5.59
CA ALA A 170 -1.90 -9.67 -6.71
C ALA A 170 -0.69 -10.49 -6.25
N ASP A 171 -0.37 -11.53 -7.00
CA ASP A 171 0.95 -12.15 -6.98
C ASP A 171 1.69 -11.72 -8.26
N THR A 172 2.53 -10.72 -8.11
CA THR A 172 3.25 -10.06 -9.20
C THR A 172 3.99 -11.05 -10.09
N ARG A 173 4.64 -12.05 -9.49
CA ARG A 173 5.49 -13.01 -10.20
C ARG A 173 4.73 -14.19 -10.79
N SER A 174 3.53 -14.44 -10.32
CA SER A 174 2.60 -15.38 -10.93
C SER A 174 1.77 -14.76 -12.06
N TYR A 175 1.87 -13.43 -12.27
CA TYR A 175 1.09 -12.68 -13.25
C TYR A 175 -0.43 -12.80 -13.06
N VAL A 176 -0.88 -12.94 -11.82
CA VAL A 176 -2.30 -13.11 -11.49
C VAL A 176 -2.72 -12.14 -10.41
N ILE A 177 -3.90 -11.56 -10.60
CA ILE A 177 -4.63 -10.89 -9.52
C ILE A 177 -5.74 -11.84 -9.09
N TRP A 178 -5.71 -12.24 -7.84
CA TRP A 178 -6.70 -13.08 -7.19
C TRP A 178 -7.83 -12.25 -6.60
N GLN A 179 -9.00 -12.84 -6.45
CA GLN A 179 -10.04 -12.35 -5.57
C GLN A 179 -10.49 -13.46 -4.62
N PHE A 180 -10.89 -13.05 -3.42
CA PHE A 180 -11.41 -13.92 -2.37
C PHE A 180 -12.74 -13.35 -1.88
N ASP A 181 -13.66 -14.23 -1.50
CA ASP A 181 -14.76 -13.81 -0.66
C ASP A 181 -14.22 -13.51 0.73
N HIS A 182 -14.51 -12.34 1.24
CA HIS A 182 -14.09 -11.87 2.57
C HIS A 182 -15.31 -11.74 3.47
N ASP A 183 -15.25 -12.36 4.64
CA ASP A 183 -16.25 -12.18 5.68
C ASP A 183 -15.86 -11.02 6.60
N PRO A 184 -16.52 -9.84 6.53
CA PRO A 184 -16.15 -8.68 7.33
C PRO A 184 -16.27 -8.89 8.84
N ALA A 185 -17.08 -9.86 9.30
CA ALA A 185 -17.30 -10.11 10.71
C ALA A 185 -16.16 -10.94 11.33
N THR A 186 -15.64 -11.93 10.59
CA THR A 186 -14.63 -12.85 11.09
C THR A 186 -13.24 -12.61 10.50
N GLY A 187 -13.18 -11.91 9.36
CA GLY A 187 -11.97 -11.75 8.55
C GLY A 187 -11.55 -13.05 7.84
N ASN A 188 -12.44 -14.03 7.70
CA ASN A 188 -12.13 -15.27 6.99
C ASN A 188 -12.19 -15.04 5.48
N LEU A 189 -11.34 -15.78 4.76
CA LEU A 189 -11.30 -15.81 3.31
C LEU A 189 -11.83 -17.14 2.80
N ALA A 190 -12.56 -17.07 1.68
CA ALA A 190 -13.05 -18.25 0.97
C ALA A 190 -12.99 -18.04 -0.55
N ASN A 191 -13.23 -19.10 -1.31
CA ASN A 191 -13.47 -19.06 -2.75
C ASN A 191 -12.40 -18.28 -3.53
N ARG A 192 -11.09 -18.56 -3.28
CA ARG A 192 -9.99 -18.00 -4.06
C ARG A 192 -10.20 -18.31 -5.54
N ARG A 193 -10.21 -17.28 -6.37
CA ARG A 193 -10.38 -17.40 -7.82
C ARG A 193 -9.58 -16.31 -8.54
N VAL A 194 -9.26 -16.56 -9.80
CA VAL A 194 -8.61 -15.56 -10.66
C VAL A 194 -9.59 -14.42 -10.90
N PHE A 195 -9.15 -13.20 -10.60
CA PHE A 195 -9.84 -11.97 -10.99
C PHE A 195 -9.33 -11.47 -12.33
N VAL A 196 -8.00 -11.37 -12.49
CA VAL A 196 -7.34 -11.02 -13.74
C VAL A 196 -6.14 -11.94 -13.95
N ASP A 197 -6.12 -12.63 -15.07
CA ASP A 197 -4.89 -13.22 -15.60
C ASP A 197 -4.18 -12.15 -16.43
N ILE A 198 -3.03 -11.72 -15.95
CA ILE A 198 -2.25 -10.66 -16.59
C ILE A 198 -1.55 -11.20 -17.83
N GLY A 199 -1.02 -12.42 -17.75
CA GLY A 199 -0.42 -13.13 -18.87
C GLY A 199 0.34 -12.23 -19.83
N GLU A 200 -0.10 -12.21 -21.09
CA GLU A 200 0.49 -11.43 -22.16
C GLU A 200 0.15 -9.93 -22.15
N GLN A 201 -0.73 -9.45 -21.25
CA GLN A 201 -1.05 -8.01 -21.16
C GLN A 201 0.18 -7.16 -20.84
N GLY A 202 1.23 -7.79 -20.34
CA GLY A 202 2.53 -7.17 -20.07
C GLY A 202 2.57 -6.36 -18.76
N GLY A 203 3.80 -6.15 -18.30
CA GLY A 203 4.08 -5.50 -17.03
C GLY A 203 3.76 -6.36 -15.82
N PHE A 204 4.05 -5.83 -14.65
CA PHE A 204 3.84 -6.49 -13.37
C PHE A 204 2.75 -5.76 -12.59
N ALA A 205 1.76 -6.49 -12.07
CA ALA A 205 0.80 -5.91 -11.13
C ALA A 205 1.54 -5.51 -9.84
N ASP A 206 1.32 -4.27 -9.43
CA ASP A 206 1.88 -3.72 -8.19
C ASP A 206 0.75 -3.18 -7.32
N GLY A 207 0.91 -2.09 -6.61
CA GLY A 207 -0.07 -1.54 -5.69
C GLY A 207 -1.40 -1.12 -6.34
N SER A 208 -2.46 -1.09 -5.54
CA SER A 208 -3.84 -0.97 -6.03
C SER A 208 -4.72 -0.12 -5.13
N ALA A 209 -5.89 0.25 -5.65
CA ALA A 209 -6.99 0.83 -4.89
C ALA A 209 -8.33 0.44 -5.52
N VAL A 210 -9.44 0.61 -4.78
CA VAL A 210 -10.80 0.43 -5.31
C VAL A 210 -11.55 1.75 -5.22
N ASP A 211 -12.25 2.12 -6.30
CA ASP A 211 -13.05 3.34 -6.34
C ASP A 211 -14.48 3.15 -5.78
N ALA A 212 -15.26 4.22 -5.73
CA ALA A 212 -16.60 4.21 -5.18
C ALA A 212 -17.61 3.36 -5.99
N GLU A 213 -17.31 3.06 -7.25
CA GLU A 213 -18.11 2.15 -8.09
C GLU A 213 -17.69 0.70 -7.97
N GLY A 214 -16.64 0.40 -7.16
CA GLY A 214 -16.12 -0.94 -6.96
C GLY A 214 -15.13 -1.41 -8.03
N HIS A 215 -14.65 -0.51 -8.89
CA HIS A 215 -13.62 -0.84 -9.87
C HIS A 215 -12.26 -0.89 -9.21
N TYR A 216 -11.48 -1.91 -9.57
CA TYR A 216 -10.14 -2.14 -9.08
C TYR A 216 -9.12 -1.42 -9.97
N TRP A 217 -8.31 -0.55 -9.37
CA TRP A 217 -7.23 0.17 -10.02
C TRP A 217 -5.88 -0.44 -9.63
N ASN A 218 -5.01 -0.70 -10.62
CA ASN A 218 -3.74 -1.36 -10.40
C ASN A 218 -2.62 -0.69 -11.19
N ALA A 219 -1.52 -0.36 -10.51
CA ALA A 219 -0.29 0.09 -11.15
C ALA A 219 0.43 -1.06 -11.85
N ARG A 220 0.95 -0.80 -13.05
CA ARG A 220 1.64 -1.80 -13.89
C ARG A 220 3.08 -1.37 -14.14
N VAL A 221 3.99 -1.92 -13.37
CA VAL A 221 5.45 -1.74 -13.52
C VAL A 221 5.91 -2.38 -14.84
N HIS A 222 6.84 -1.75 -15.53
CA HIS A 222 7.36 -2.06 -16.88
C HIS A 222 6.35 -1.91 -18.03
N ARG A 223 5.07 -1.66 -17.73
CA ARG A 223 4.10 -1.23 -18.73
C ARG A 223 3.93 0.31 -18.70
N GLY A 224 4.18 0.93 -17.56
CA GLY A 224 4.06 2.38 -17.40
C GLY A 224 2.61 2.86 -17.39
N THR A 225 1.69 2.05 -16.87
CA THR A 225 0.25 2.35 -16.91
C THR A 225 -0.45 2.10 -15.59
N ILE A 226 -1.60 2.73 -15.43
CA ILE A 226 -2.60 2.40 -14.41
C ILE A 226 -3.79 1.76 -15.12
N MET A 227 -4.15 0.56 -14.69
CA MET A 227 -5.29 -0.19 -15.23
C MET A 227 -6.51 -0.02 -14.34
N ARG A 228 -7.68 0.20 -14.90
CA ARG A 228 -8.97 0.16 -14.21
C ARG A 228 -9.76 -1.05 -14.68
N TYR A 229 -10.12 -1.93 -13.75
CA TYR A 229 -10.89 -3.14 -14.01
C TYR A 229 -12.29 -3.04 -13.43
N ARG A 230 -13.28 -3.52 -14.17
CA ARG A 230 -14.63 -3.72 -13.65
C ARG A 230 -14.65 -4.83 -12.60
N PRO A 231 -15.69 -4.91 -11.76
CA PRO A 231 -15.82 -5.98 -10.77
C PRO A 231 -15.80 -7.41 -11.35
N ASP A 232 -16.02 -7.57 -12.64
CA ASP A 232 -15.93 -8.85 -13.36
C ASP A 232 -14.51 -9.17 -13.89
N GLY A 233 -13.54 -8.27 -13.66
CA GLY A 233 -12.15 -8.43 -14.11
C GLY A 233 -11.86 -7.92 -15.53
N THR A 234 -12.87 -7.43 -16.25
CA THR A 234 -12.65 -6.84 -17.59
C THR A 234 -12.01 -5.46 -17.50
N VAL A 235 -11.09 -5.16 -18.42
CA VAL A 235 -10.47 -3.84 -18.51
C VAL A 235 -11.51 -2.80 -18.91
N GLU A 236 -11.62 -1.74 -18.13
CA GLU A 236 -12.44 -0.58 -18.45
C GLU A 236 -11.62 0.57 -19.02
N ARG A 237 -10.43 0.81 -18.42
CA ARG A 237 -9.58 1.93 -18.80
C ARG A 237 -8.12 1.60 -18.56
N GLU A 238 -7.25 2.18 -19.40
CA GLU A 238 -5.81 2.23 -19.23
C GLU A 238 -5.35 3.69 -19.29
N ILE A 239 -4.46 4.10 -18.37
CA ILE A 239 -3.88 5.44 -18.29
C ILE A 239 -2.36 5.31 -18.30
N GLU A 240 -1.69 5.90 -19.30
CA GLU A 240 -0.24 5.98 -19.36
C GLU A 240 0.30 6.97 -18.32
N VAL A 241 1.40 6.59 -17.65
CA VAL A 241 2.10 7.40 -16.64
C VAL A 241 3.47 7.81 -17.21
N PRO A 242 4.01 8.99 -16.86
CA PRO A 242 5.31 9.47 -17.38
C PRO A 242 6.54 8.70 -16.85
N THR A 243 6.39 7.43 -16.54
CA THR A 243 7.45 6.48 -16.17
C THR A 243 6.97 5.06 -16.39
N GLN A 244 7.87 4.13 -16.70
CA GLN A 244 7.57 2.70 -16.78
C GLN A 244 7.44 2.01 -15.40
N ALA A 245 7.68 2.73 -14.32
CA ALA A 245 7.66 2.15 -12.98
C ALA A 245 6.67 2.84 -12.01
N PRO A 246 5.37 3.01 -12.38
CA PRO A 246 4.36 3.34 -11.38
C PRO A 246 4.22 2.15 -10.43
N THR A 247 4.15 2.43 -9.12
CA THR A 247 4.16 1.37 -8.09
C THR A 247 2.81 1.23 -7.40
N MET A 248 2.16 2.33 -7.00
CA MET A 248 0.87 2.24 -6.31
C MET A 248 0.00 3.46 -6.58
N VAL A 249 -1.31 3.31 -6.39
CA VAL A 249 -2.30 4.38 -6.49
C VAL A 249 -3.07 4.57 -5.19
N ALA A 250 -3.43 5.83 -4.91
CA ALA A 250 -4.35 6.19 -3.84
C ALA A 250 -5.25 7.34 -4.24
N PHE A 251 -6.44 7.40 -3.65
CA PHE A 251 -7.37 8.50 -3.87
C PHE A 251 -7.30 9.51 -2.73
N GLY A 252 -7.44 10.79 -3.08
CA GLY A 252 -7.47 11.87 -2.13
C GLY A 252 -7.94 13.18 -2.76
N GLY A 253 -7.53 14.31 -2.17
CA GLY A 253 -7.96 15.63 -2.60
C GLY A 253 -9.45 15.86 -2.36
N ASP A 254 -10.00 16.89 -3.00
CA ASP A 254 -11.40 17.26 -2.87
C ASP A 254 -12.30 16.14 -3.38
N ALA A 255 -13.23 15.70 -2.53
CA ALA A 255 -14.19 14.64 -2.80
C ALA A 255 -13.52 13.34 -3.33
N TYR A 256 -12.25 13.09 -2.98
CA TYR A 256 -11.48 11.91 -3.42
C TYR A 256 -11.40 11.74 -4.95
N ARG A 257 -11.39 12.86 -5.69
CA ARG A 257 -11.29 12.89 -7.15
C ARG A 257 -9.87 13.16 -7.67
N THR A 258 -8.90 13.15 -6.79
CA THR A 258 -7.48 13.17 -7.16
C THR A 258 -6.89 11.78 -6.92
N MET A 259 -6.36 11.17 -7.96
CA MET A 259 -5.55 9.97 -7.84
C MET A 259 -4.09 10.39 -7.69
N PHE A 260 -3.43 9.92 -6.66
CA PHE A 260 -1.99 10.02 -6.47
C PHE A 260 -1.34 8.73 -6.94
N VAL A 261 -0.19 8.84 -7.58
CA VAL A 261 0.58 7.71 -8.11
C VAL A 261 2.00 7.81 -7.62
N THR A 262 2.45 6.82 -6.87
CA THR A 262 3.87 6.65 -6.53
C THR A 262 4.60 5.91 -7.64
N SER A 263 5.92 6.07 -7.69
CA SER A 263 6.77 5.37 -8.65
C SER A 263 8.15 5.07 -8.06
N GLY A 264 8.94 4.25 -8.75
CA GLY A 264 10.26 3.83 -8.29
C GLY A 264 11.35 3.94 -9.36
N CYS A 265 12.59 4.19 -8.93
CA CYS A 265 13.76 4.10 -9.78
C CYS A 265 14.28 2.65 -9.88
N ARG A 266 14.18 1.90 -8.78
CA ARG A 266 14.76 0.55 -8.64
C ARG A 266 14.26 -0.49 -9.64
N PRO A 267 12.99 -0.50 -10.10
CA PRO A 267 12.55 -1.44 -11.13
C PRO A 267 13.20 -1.26 -12.49
N LEU A 268 13.79 -0.09 -12.76
CA LEU A 268 14.32 0.29 -14.07
C LEU A 268 15.82 -0.01 -14.19
N SER A 269 16.25 -0.36 -15.40
CA SER A 269 17.68 -0.49 -15.68
C SER A 269 18.38 0.87 -15.72
N PRO A 270 19.72 0.96 -15.62
CA PRO A 270 20.45 2.21 -15.76
C PRO A 270 20.16 2.95 -17.09
N GLU A 271 20.00 2.20 -18.19
CA GLU A 271 19.68 2.76 -19.50
C GLU A 271 18.26 3.34 -19.56
N GLN A 272 17.30 2.68 -18.88
CA GLN A 272 15.94 3.21 -18.73
C GLN A 272 15.95 4.47 -17.86
N LEU A 273 16.62 4.46 -16.71
CA LEU A 273 16.73 5.62 -15.81
C LEU A 273 17.36 6.84 -16.49
N ALA A 274 18.31 6.63 -17.39
CA ALA A 274 18.92 7.73 -18.14
C ALA A 274 17.92 8.44 -19.08
N ARG A 275 16.83 7.77 -19.46
CA ARG A 275 15.79 8.30 -20.35
C ARG A 275 14.55 8.76 -19.57
N GLU A 276 14.27 8.15 -18.43
CA GLU A 276 13.09 8.41 -17.61
C GLU A 276 13.40 9.38 -16.47
N THR A 277 13.47 10.67 -16.81
CA THR A 277 13.83 11.72 -15.85
C THR A 277 12.83 11.87 -14.69
N GLN A 278 11.62 11.36 -14.84
CA GLN A 278 10.55 11.43 -13.85
C GLN A 278 10.37 10.13 -13.02
N ALA A 279 11.20 9.12 -13.23
CA ALA A 279 11.18 7.90 -12.42
C ALA A 279 11.41 8.22 -10.93
N GLY A 280 10.67 7.54 -10.03
CA GLY A 280 10.72 7.77 -8.59
C GLY A 280 9.97 9.02 -8.12
N SER A 281 9.19 9.67 -8.99
CA SER A 281 8.38 10.82 -8.64
C SER A 281 7.02 10.44 -8.06
N LEU A 282 6.41 11.40 -7.38
CA LEU A 282 5.00 11.39 -7.02
C LEU A 282 4.20 12.16 -8.07
N PHE A 283 3.16 11.53 -8.59
CA PHE A 283 2.26 12.14 -9.58
C PHE A 283 0.85 12.28 -9.03
N SER A 284 0.06 13.12 -9.70
CA SER A 284 -1.39 13.19 -9.51
C SER A 284 -2.12 13.37 -10.84
N LEU A 285 -3.36 12.89 -10.87
CA LEU A 285 -4.29 13.12 -11.97
C LEU A 285 -5.70 13.25 -11.44
N ARG A 286 -6.57 13.92 -12.22
CA ARG A 286 -8.00 14.02 -11.91
C ARG A 286 -8.71 12.76 -12.41
N VAL A 287 -9.66 12.25 -11.62
CA VAL A 287 -10.51 11.11 -11.99
C VAL A 287 -11.99 11.48 -11.96
N ASP A 288 -12.76 10.88 -12.86
CA ASP A 288 -14.21 11.15 -12.98
C ASP A 288 -15.01 10.45 -11.87
N VAL A 289 -14.58 9.23 -11.52
CA VAL A 289 -15.16 8.45 -10.43
C VAL A 289 -14.34 8.70 -9.17
N PRO A 290 -14.93 9.09 -8.05
CA PRO A 290 -14.18 9.31 -6.82
C PRO A 290 -13.69 7.99 -6.25
N GLY A 291 -12.57 8.04 -5.54
CA GLY A 291 -12.20 6.97 -4.64
C GLY A 291 -12.99 6.98 -3.34
N LEU A 292 -12.60 6.09 -2.43
CA LEU A 292 -13.12 6.01 -1.07
C LEU A 292 -12.05 6.45 -0.08
N PRO A 293 -12.44 7.05 1.07
CA PRO A 293 -11.51 7.26 2.17
C PRO A 293 -10.80 5.98 2.55
N GLU A 294 -9.47 6.03 2.73
CA GLU A 294 -8.74 4.89 3.27
C GLU A 294 -9.17 4.66 4.72
N PRO A 295 -9.50 3.41 5.09
CA PRO A 295 -9.87 3.08 6.46
C PRO A 295 -8.70 3.33 7.41
N ARG A 296 -9.03 3.77 8.61
CA ARG A 296 -8.05 3.90 9.69
C ARG A 296 -8.01 2.61 10.52
N PHE A 297 -6.82 2.19 10.87
CA PHE A 297 -6.65 1.09 11.81
C PHE A 297 -7.12 1.51 13.20
N LYS A 298 -7.91 0.66 13.86
CA LYS A 298 -8.57 0.92 15.16
C LYS A 298 -7.96 0.05 16.25
N PRO A 299 -6.71 0.32 16.71
CA PRO A 299 -6.05 -0.52 17.69
C PRO A 299 -6.84 -0.52 19.01
N GLN A 300 -7.02 -1.71 19.61
CA GLN A 300 -7.58 -1.80 20.95
C GLN A 300 -6.61 -1.23 22.00
N ALA A 301 -7.15 -0.83 23.16
CA ALA A 301 -6.40 -0.16 24.21
C ALA A 301 -5.13 -0.93 24.66
N ALA A 302 -5.18 -2.25 24.67
CA ALA A 302 -4.03 -3.09 25.02
C ALA A 302 -2.82 -2.86 24.10
N LEU A 303 -3.05 -2.58 22.81
CA LEU A 303 -1.96 -2.30 21.86
C LEU A 303 -1.33 -0.93 22.07
N LEU A 304 -2.08 0.03 22.63
CA LEU A 304 -1.58 1.38 22.92
C LEU A 304 -0.63 1.39 24.12
N ALA A 305 -0.68 0.37 24.96
CA ALA A 305 0.18 0.20 26.14
C ALA A 305 1.45 -0.63 25.86
N LEU A 306 1.68 -1.06 24.64
CA LEU A 306 2.87 -1.85 24.29
C LEU A 306 4.16 -1.03 24.49
N PRO A 307 5.27 -1.69 24.88
CA PRO A 307 6.57 -1.04 25.02
C PRO A 307 7.00 -0.40 23.69
N THR A 308 7.51 0.82 23.78
CA THR A 308 7.97 1.58 22.62
C THR A 308 9.50 1.61 22.53
N GLY A 309 10.00 1.68 21.31
CA GLY A 309 11.40 1.95 20.98
C GLY A 309 11.50 2.99 19.87
N PRO A 310 12.72 3.34 19.45
CA PRO A 310 12.94 4.33 18.40
C PRO A 310 12.40 3.86 17.05
N LEU A 311 11.88 4.79 16.27
CA LEU A 311 11.43 4.62 14.89
C LEU A 311 12.44 5.23 13.91
N LEU A 312 13.03 6.36 14.26
CA LEU A 312 13.91 7.13 13.38
C LEU A 312 15.37 6.77 13.60
N ALA A 313 16.13 6.82 12.50
CA ALA A 313 17.57 6.59 12.50
C ALA A 313 18.38 7.81 12.99
#